data_ec0f982b5607e8d0c670471e12da164c
#
_entry.id   ec0f982b5607e8d0c670471e12da164c
#
_cell.length_a   1.000
_cell.length_b   1.000
_cell.length_c   1.000
_cell.angle_alpha   90.00
_cell.angle_beta   90.00
_cell.angle_gamma   90.00
#
_symmetry.space_group_name_H-M   'P 1'
#
loop_
_entity.id
_entity.type
_entity.pdbx_description
1 polymer ?
#
loop_
_entity_poly.entity_id
_entity_poly.type
_entity_poly.pdbx_seq_one_letter_code
_entity_poly.pdbx_strand_id
1 'polypeptide(L)'
;MTYSFRRFASITYMVFFRAQNTLAKLTFKRIFVLLLFYAAYIAIEVVTWTSFLLDEIFFRGYRQRRVREPVFIIGNPRSGTTFLHRLMAKDEANFSSIHLWEILLAPSVTQRKVAWAVAALDRRLGGLLHRILHWFDRHAVRASNAMHRMSLVIPEEDEYFLIHQGATIIAGLFFGFPKASYPFVYFDS
;
A
#
# COMPACT_ATOMS: atom_id res chain seq x y z
N MET A 1 -6.95 -10.43 10.46
CA MET A 1 -5.97 -9.31 10.49
C MET A 1 -6.33 -8.39 11.63
N THR A 2 -5.35 -7.86 12.34
CA THR A 2 -5.58 -6.91 13.45
C THR A 2 -4.80 -5.63 13.17
N TYR A 3 -5.49 -4.48 13.27
CA TYR A 3 -4.87 -3.16 13.12
C TYR A 3 -4.07 -2.79 14.38
N SER A 4 -2.85 -2.33 14.23
CA SER A 4 -1.99 -1.94 15.35
C SER A 4 -2.15 -0.46 15.73
N PHE A 5 -3.21 -0.14 16.46
CA PHE A 5 -3.45 1.22 16.98
C PHE A 5 -2.27 1.78 17.79
N ARG A 6 -1.58 0.92 18.55
CA ARG A 6 -0.41 1.34 19.34
C ARG A 6 0.73 1.86 18.46
N ARG A 7 1.03 1.16 17.36
CA ARG A 7 2.08 1.57 16.40
C ARG A 7 1.68 2.85 15.67
N PHE A 8 0.45 2.91 15.18
CA PHE A 8 -0.06 4.11 14.53
C PHE A 8 -0.01 5.33 15.45
N ALA A 9 -0.47 5.22 16.70
CA ALA A 9 -0.41 6.29 17.69
C ALA A 9 1.05 6.70 18.01
N SER A 10 1.96 5.74 18.12
CA SER A 10 3.38 6.03 18.35
C SER A 10 4.02 6.82 17.20
N ILE A 11 3.78 6.41 15.96
CA ILE A 11 4.26 7.12 14.77
C ILE A 11 3.67 8.54 14.73
N THR A 12 2.36 8.66 14.92
CA THR A 12 1.67 9.95 14.95
C THR A 12 2.24 10.88 16.03
N TYR A 13 2.46 10.36 17.23
CA TYR A 13 3.10 11.11 18.30
C TYR A 13 4.50 11.60 17.92
N MET A 14 5.34 10.74 17.34
CA MET A 14 6.67 11.14 16.89
C MET A 14 6.62 12.22 15.82
N VAL A 15 5.72 12.09 14.85
CA VAL A 15 5.56 13.03 13.73
C VAL A 15 5.17 14.43 14.21
N PHE A 16 4.27 14.54 15.18
CA PHE A 16 3.76 15.84 15.63
C PHE A 16 4.50 16.41 16.85
N PHE A 17 5.03 15.59 17.74
CA PHE A 17 5.58 16.06 19.02
C PHE A 17 7.09 15.87 19.16
N ARG A 18 7.72 15.01 18.35
CA ARG A 18 9.16 14.74 18.40
C ARG A 18 9.94 15.23 17.16
N ALA A 19 9.32 16.02 16.29
CA ALA A 19 9.88 16.48 15.03
C ALA A 19 10.84 17.68 15.14
N GLN A 20 10.83 18.40 16.24
CA GLN A 20 11.41 19.75 16.37
C GLN A 20 12.91 19.84 16.06
N ASN A 21 13.72 18.88 16.47
CA ASN A 21 15.18 18.88 16.29
C ASN A 21 15.67 17.86 15.26
N THR A 22 14.83 17.58 14.26
CA THR A 22 15.12 16.62 13.20
C THR A 22 15.05 17.28 11.84
N LEU A 23 15.51 16.58 10.78
CA LEU A 23 15.30 16.98 9.38
C LEU A 23 13.81 17.09 9.03
N ALA A 24 12.95 16.55 9.87
CA ALA A 24 11.50 16.49 9.72
C ALA A 24 10.77 17.62 10.49
N LYS A 25 11.39 18.79 10.69
CA LYS A 25 10.77 19.95 11.39
C LYS A 25 9.36 20.22 10.90
N LEU A 26 8.45 20.50 11.82
CA LEU A 26 7.09 20.91 11.52
C LEU A 26 7.08 22.35 11.00
N THR A 27 7.02 22.48 9.69
CA THR A 27 6.71 23.74 9.02
C THR A 27 5.22 23.78 8.71
N PHE A 28 4.67 24.98 8.47
CA PHE A 28 3.24 25.14 8.11
C PHE A 28 2.86 24.27 6.90
N LYS A 29 3.70 24.27 5.86
CA LYS A 29 3.53 23.42 4.67
C LYS A 29 3.50 21.94 5.04
N ARG A 30 4.41 21.48 5.94
CA ARG A 30 4.46 20.10 6.35
C ARG A 30 3.25 19.68 7.16
N ILE A 31 2.79 20.54 8.09
CA ILE A 31 1.57 20.29 8.86
C ILE A 31 0.38 20.11 7.93
N PHE A 32 0.20 21.01 6.95
CA PHE A 32 -0.87 20.91 5.96
C PHE A 32 -0.82 19.58 5.17
N VAL A 33 0.36 19.23 4.67
CA VAL A 33 0.57 17.96 3.94
C VAL A 33 0.28 16.75 4.82
N LEU A 34 0.73 16.76 6.08
CA LEU A 34 0.45 15.69 7.03
C LEU A 34 -1.04 15.56 7.32
N LEU A 35 -1.74 16.66 7.57
CA LEU A 35 -3.18 16.63 7.84
C LEU A 35 -3.95 16.06 6.64
N LEU A 36 -3.60 16.48 5.42
CA LEU A 36 -4.20 15.94 4.21
C LEU A 36 -3.89 14.43 4.05
N PHE A 37 -2.66 14.03 4.30
CA PHE A 37 -2.25 12.63 4.26
C PHE A 37 -3.02 11.78 5.29
N TYR A 38 -3.10 12.24 6.54
CA TYR A 38 -3.84 11.51 7.58
C TYR A 38 -5.33 11.42 7.27
N ALA A 39 -5.94 12.48 6.75
CA ALA A 39 -7.33 12.47 6.33
C ALA A 39 -7.57 11.44 5.22
N ALA A 40 -6.73 11.43 4.19
CA ALA A 40 -6.80 10.47 3.10
C ALA A 40 -6.57 9.03 3.60
N TYR A 41 -5.54 8.82 4.42
CA TYR A 41 -5.23 7.52 5.00
C TYR A 41 -6.40 6.96 5.82
N ILE A 42 -6.95 7.76 6.74
CA ILE A 42 -8.09 7.34 7.57
C ILE A 42 -9.30 7.00 6.69
N ALA A 43 -9.58 7.80 5.65
CA ALA A 43 -10.69 7.52 4.75
C ALA A 43 -10.49 6.19 4.00
N ILE A 44 -9.29 5.92 3.50
CA ILE A 44 -8.93 4.64 2.86
C ILE A 44 -9.10 3.48 3.85
N GLU A 45 -8.60 3.62 5.08
CA GLU A 45 -8.70 2.57 6.09
C GLU A 45 -10.14 2.27 6.48
N VAL A 46 -10.99 3.28 6.67
CA VAL A 46 -12.41 3.09 6.96
C VAL A 46 -13.09 2.30 5.84
N VAL A 47 -12.83 2.66 4.58
CA VAL A 47 -13.37 1.94 3.42
C VAL A 47 -12.84 0.50 3.37
N THR A 48 -11.56 0.30 3.60
CA THR A 48 -10.89 -1.00 3.55
C THR A 48 -11.43 -1.94 4.64
N TRP A 49 -11.47 -1.49 5.89
CA TRP A 49 -11.97 -2.31 7.00
C TRP A 49 -13.46 -2.59 6.90
N THR A 50 -14.26 -1.64 6.42
CA THR A 50 -15.67 -1.86 6.10
C THR A 50 -15.81 -2.93 5.02
N SER A 51 -14.98 -2.85 3.97
CA SER A 51 -15.00 -3.83 2.88
C SER A 51 -14.55 -5.22 3.32
N PHE A 52 -13.59 -5.34 4.23
CA PHE A 52 -13.24 -6.64 4.84
C PHE A 52 -14.40 -7.21 5.64
N LEU A 53 -15.16 -6.38 6.35
CA LEU A 53 -16.38 -6.83 7.05
C LEU A 53 -17.44 -7.34 6.05
N LEU A 54 -17.62 -6.63 4.93
CA LEU A 54 -18.53 -7.08 3.87
C LEU A 54 -18.05 -8.40 3.23
N ASP A 55 -16.74 -8.59 3.06
CA ASP A 55 -16.18 -9.85 2.56
C ASP A 55 -16.50 -11.02 3.50
N GLU A 56 -16.46 -10.78 4.82
CA GLU A 56 -16.84 -11.78 5.81
C GLU A 56 -18.32 -12.17 5.75
N ILE A 57 -19.17 -11.27 5.29
CA ILE A 57 -20.61 -11.54 5.16
C ILE A 57 -20.93 -12.20 3.81
N PHE A 58 -20.42 -11.62 2.71
CA PHE A 58 -20.85 -11.96 1.36
C PHE A 58 -19.89 -12.87 0.58
N PHE A 59 -18.59 -12.91 0.94
CA PHE A 59 -17.55 -13.57 0.15
C PHE A 59 -16.71 -14.57 0.94
N ARG A 60 -17.29 -15.26 1.92
CA ARG A 60 -16.56 -16.23 2.78
C ARG A 60 -15.82 -17.34 2.03
N GLY A 61 -16.10 -17.55 0.75
CA GLY A 61 -15.42 -18.55 -0.08
C GLY A 61 -13.90 -18.37 -0.18
N TYR A 62 -13.37 -17.17 0.07
CA TYR A 62 -11.93 -16.95 0.08
C TYR A 62 -11.21 -17.74 1.20
N ARG A 63 -11.88 -18.01 2.32
CA ARG A 63 -11.33 -18.82 3.43
C ARG A 63 -11.09 -20.28 3.07
N GLN A 64 -11.77 -20.78 2.04
CA GLN A 64 -11.63 -22.16 1.55
C GLN A 64 -10.54 -22.27 0.48
N ARG A 65 -10.02 -21.16 0.00
CA ARG A 65 -8.94 -21.15 -0.98
C ARG A 65 -7.61 -21.51 -0.30
N ARG A 66 -7.02 -22.60 -0.75
CA ARG A 66 -5.67 -22.99 -0.32
C ARG A 66 -4.65 -22.38 -1.29
N VAL A 67 -3.65 -21.73 -0.74
CA VAL A 67 -2.46 -21.38 -1.52
C VAL A 67 -1.74 -22.68 -1.84
N ARG A 68 -1.48 -22.92 -3.12
CA ARG A 68 -0.74 -24.10 -3.59
C ARG A 68 0.64 -23.63 -4.01
N GLU A 69 1.66 -24.35 -3.55
CA GLU A 69 3.06 -24.15 -3.95
C GLU A 69 3.50 -22.68 -3.87
N PRO A 70 3.40 -22.03 -2.70
CA PRO A 70 3.81 -20.65 -2.58
C PRO A 70 5.31 -20.50 -2.83
N VAL A 71 5.69 -19.55 -3.65
CA VAL A 71 7.08 -19.19 -3.90
C VAL A 71 7.45 -17.96 -3.11
N PHE A 72 8.49 -18.07 -2.27
CA PHE A 72 9.01 -16.96 -1.48
C PHE A 72 10.31 -16.45 -2.11
N ILE A 73 10.34 -15.17 -2.47
CA ILE A 73 11.55 -14.52 -2.96
C ILE A 73 12.19 -13.78 -1.78
N ILE A 74 13.30 -14.31 -1.29
CA ILE A 74 14.02 -13.75 -0.14
C ILE A 74 15.41 -13.33 -0.61
N GLY A 75 15.84 -12.14 -0.17
CA GLY A 75 17.18 -11.64 -0.51
C GLY A 75 17.51 -10.36 0.25
N ASN A 76 18.80 -10.02 0.25
CA ASN A 76 19.26 -8.77 0.82
C ASN A 76 18.74 -7.56 0.03
N PRO A 77 18.61 -6.39 0.64
CA PRO A 77 18.29 -5.16 -0.09
C PRO A 77 19.24 -4.97 -1.30
N ARG A 78 18.68 -4.60 -2.45
CA ARG A 78 19.43 -4.39 -3.70
C ARG A 78 19.99 -5.66 -4.36
N SER A 79 19.48 -6.85 -4.03
CA SER A 79 19.91 -8.14 -4.63
C SER A 79 19.12 -8.54 -5.90
N GLY A 80 18.20 -7.69 -6.36
CA GLY A 80 17.41 -7.97 -7.57
C GLY A 80 16.11 -8.73 -7.32
N THR A 81 15.66 -8.89 -6.09
CA THR A 81 14.39 -9.58 -5.73
C THR A 81 13.20 -8.99 -6.45
N THR A 82 13.07 -7.67 -6.51
CA THR A 82 12.00 -6.98 -7.25
C THR A 82 12.03 -7.30 -8.75
N PHE A 83 13.23 -7.40 -9.35
CA PHE A 83 13.36 -7.78 -10.76
C PHE A 83 12.87 -9.22 -10.99
N LEU A 84 13.31 -10.15 -10.13
CA LEU A 84 12.89 -11.55 -10.20
C LEU A 84 11.38 -11.67 -10.02
N HIS A 85 10.79 -11.00 -9.04
CA HIS A 85 9.35 -10.97 -8.81
C HIS A 85 8.59 -10.52 -10.07
N ARG A 86 9.02 -9.41 -10.70
CA ARG A 86 8.40 -8.89 -11.92
C ARG A 86 8.61 -9.79 -13.14
N LEU A 87 9.70 -10.53 -13.18
CA LEU A 87 9.94 -11.52 -14.23
C LEU A 87 8.99 -12.70 -14.07
N MET A 88 8.85 -13.25 -12.85
CA MET A 88 7.91 -14.32 -12.56
C MET A 88 6.46 -13.90 -12.80
N ALA A 89 6.09 -12.67 -12.45
CA ALA A 89 4.76 -12.13 -12.68
C ALA A 89 4.35 -12.05 -14.15
N LYS A 90 5.28 -12.17 -15.11
CA LYS A 90 4.96 -12.28 -16.54
C LYS A 90 4.47 -13.67 -16.94
N ASP A 91 4.75 -14.67 -16.17
CA ASP A 91 4.25 -16.02 -16.36
C ASP A 91 2.92 -16.21 -15.62
N GLU A 92 1.87 -15.56 -16.14
CA GLU A 92 0.53 -15.56 -15.55
C GLU A 92 -0.12 -16.97 -15.54
N ALA A 93 0.44 -17.93 -16.28
CA ALA A 93 -0.05 -19.31 -16.29
C ALA A 93 0.34 -20.05 -15.00
N ASN A 94 1.50 -19.74 -14.42
CA ASN A 94 2.04 -20.42 -13.26
C ASN A 94 2.03 -19.57 -11.99
N PHE A 95 2.09 -18.24 -12.12
CA PHE A 95 2.18 -17.32 -10.97
C PHE A 95 1.06 -16.28 -10.98
N SER A 96 0.58 -15.96 -9.80
CA SER A 96 -0.28 -14.80 -9.58
C SER A 96 0.49 -13.73 -8.80
N SER A 97 0.34 -12.49 -9.20
CA SER A 97 0.94 -11.34 -8.55
C SER A 97 -0.11 -10.31 -8.19
N ILE A 98 0.21 -9.44 -7.25
CA ILE A 98 -0.66 -8.36 -6.83
C ILE A 98 -0.06 -7.03 -7.28
N HIS A 99 -0.90 -6.12 -7.77
CA HIS A 99 -0.48 -4.80 -8.23
C HIS A 99 -0.57 -3.77 -7.09
N LEU A 100 0.22 -2.71 -7.17
CA LEU A 100 0.25 -1.68 -6.14
C LEU A 100 -1.13 -1.05 -5.88
N TRP A 101 -1.93 -0.78 -6.92
CA TRP A 101 -3.27 -0.23 -6.74
C TRP A 101 -4.22 -1.20 -6.00
N GLU A 102 -4.06 -2.50 -6.21
CA GLU A 102 -4.85 -3.52 -5.50
C GLU A 102 -4.50 -3.54 -4.02
N ILE A 103 -3.21 -3.45 -3.73
CA ILE A 103 -2.74 -3.41 -2.35
C ILE A 103 -3.26 -2.15 -1.64
N LEU A 104 -3.08 -0.97 -2.24
CA LEU A 104 -3.36 0.30 -1.58
C LEU A 104 -4.84 0.69 -1.55
N LEU A 105 -5.59 0.37 -2.60
CA LEU A 105 -6.95 0.89 -2.81
C LEU A 105 -8.02 -0.20 -2.85
N ALA A 106 -7.64 -1.44 -3.13
CA ALA A 106 -8.58 -2.54 -3.29
C ALA A 106 -8.08 -3.87 -2.70
N PRO A 107 -7.62 -3.91 -1.43
CA PRO A 107 -7.11 -5.13 -0.82
C PRO A 107 -8.19 -6.18 -0.56
N SER A 108 -9.47 -5.80 -0.53
CA SER A 108 -10.60 -6.69 -0.29
C SER A 108 -11.25 -7.19 -1.59
N VAL A 109 -11.99 -8.30 -1.50
CA VAL A 109 -12.78 -8.83 -2.63
C VAL A 109 -13.85 -7.83 -3.05
N THR A 110 -14.54 -7.23 -2.08
CA THR A 110 -15.57 -6.19 -2.31
C THR A 110 -15.00 -5.02 -3.10
N GLN A 111 -13.87 -4.45 -2.64
CA GLN A 111 -13.25 -3.31 -3.32
C GLN A 111 -12.82 -3.65 -4.75
N ARG A 112 -12.21 -4.83 -4.98
CA ARG A 112 -11.85 -5.29 -6.33
C ARG A 112 -13.05 -5.41 -7.25
N LYS A 113 -14.15 -5.98 -6.78
CA LYS A 113 -15.39 -6.09 -7.56
C LYS A 113 -15.94 -4.71 -7.90
N VAL A 114 -15.95 -3.76 -6.96
CA VAL A 114 -16.36 -2.38 -7.19
C VAL A 114 -15.43 -1.71 -8.21
N ALA A 115 -14.12 -1.84 -8.05
CA ALA A 115 -13.14 -1.26 -8.98
C ALA A 115 -13.33 -1.81 -10.41
N TRP A 116 -13.56 -3.11 -10.56
CA TRP A 116 -13.83 -3.71 -11.88
C TRP A 116 -15.16 -3.24 -12.49
N ALA A 117 -16.21 -3.10 -11.67
CA ALA A 117 -17.50 -2.56 -12.12
C ALA A 117 -17.35 -1.10 -12.58
N VAL A 118 -16.65 -0.27 -11.81
CA VAL A 118 -16.34 1.13 -12.16
C VAL A 118 -15.52 1.19 -13.45
N ALA A 119 -14.47 0.36 -13.57
CA ALA A 119 -13.66 0.31 -14.78
C ALA A 119 -14.46 -0.16 -16.02
N ALA A 120 -15.41 -1.09 -15.83
CA ALA A 120 -16.30 -1.53 -16.91
C ALA A 120 -17.25 -0.41 -17.36
N LEU A 121 -17.79 0.34 -16.39
CA LEU A 121 -18.64 1.49 -16.65
C LEU A 121 -17.86 2.61 -17.36
N ASP A 122 -16.67 2.94 -16.85
CA ASP A 122 -15.80 3.97 -17.43
C ASP A 122 -15.47 3.67 -18.91
N ARG A 123 -15.16 2.41 -19.24
CA ARG A 123 -14.95 2.00 -20.65
C ARG A 123 -16.15 2.28 -21.53
N ARG A 124 -17.37 2.09 -21.02
CA ARG A 124 -18.60 2.40 -21.75
C ARG A 124 -18.86 3.90 -21.92
N LEU A 125 -18.36 4.71 -20.97
CA LEU A 125 -18.52 6.17 -20.94
C LEU A 125 -17.34 6.93 -21.59
N GLY A 126 -16.46 6.25 -22.31
CA GLY A 126 -15.34 6.87 -23.04
C GLY A 126 -14.00 6.89 -22.32
N GLY A 127 -13.85 6.20 -21.16
CA GLY A 127 -12.57 5.94 -20.53
C GLY A 127 -11.90 7.16 -19.89
N LEU A 128 -12.68 8.11 -19.39
CA LEU A 128 -12.13 9.33 -18.76
C LEU A 128 -11.34 9.03 -17.49
N LEU A 129 -11.89 8.18 -16.60
CA LEU A 129 -11.23 7.80 -15.36
C LEU A 129 -9.92 7.07 -15.64
N HIS A 130 -9.92 6.14 -16.60
CA HIS A 130 -8.72 5.44 -17.05
C HIS A 130 -7.63 6.43 -17.51
N ARG A 131 -7.98 7.45 -18.30
CA ARG A 131 -7.03 8.49 -18.75
C ARG A 131 -6.46 9.31 -17.59
N ILE A 132 -7.32 9.69 -16.63
CA ILE A 132 -6.90 10.43 -15.43
C ILE A 132 -5.94 9.58 -14.58
N LEU A 133 -6.27 8.32 -14.32
CA LEU A 133 -5.42 7.42 -13.54
C LEU A 133 -4.07 7.17 -14.23
N HIS A 134 -4.05 7.00 -15.54
CA HIS A 134 -2.80 6.88 -16.30
C HIS A 134 -1.96 8.15 -16.29
N TRP A 135 -2.61 9.30 -16.36
CA TRP A 135 -1.91 10.58 -16.24
C TRP A 135 -1.28 10.72 -14.84
N PHE A 136 -2.04 10.41 -13.79
CA PHE A 136 -1.56 10.45 -12.41
C PHE A 136 -0.40 9.46 -12.18
N ASP A 137 -0.53 8.22 -12.62
CA ASP A 137 0.53 7.22 -12.51
C ASP A 137 1.83 7.71 -13.16
N ARG A 138 1.75 8.28 -14.35
CA ARG A 138 2.93 8.79 -15.06
C ARG A 138 3.57 9.99 -14.39
N HIS A 139 2.78 10.93 -13.87
CA HIS A 139 3.30 12.23 -13.41
C HIS A 139 3.54 12.28 -11.91
N ALA A 140 2.81 11.54 -11.11
CA ALA A 140 2.94 11.53 -9.66
C ALA A 140 3.69 10.29 -9.16
N VAL A 141 3.30 9.09 -9.61
CA VAL A 141 3.87 7.85 -9.09
C VAL A 141 5.24 7.57 -9.71
N ARG A 142 5.34 7.57 -11.05
CA ARG A 142 6.60 7.27 -11.73
C ARG A 142 7.62 8.39 -11.63
N ALA A 143 7.20 9.64 -11.62
CA ALA A 143 8.10 10.79 -11.55
C ALA A 143 8.79 10.94 -10.19
N SER A 144 8.19 10.46 -9.11
CA SER A 144 8.77 10.53 -7.76
C SER A 144 9.87 9.49 -7.50
N ASN A 145 10.15 8.59 -8.44
CA ASN A 145 10.92 7.37 -8.23
C ASN A 145 12.27 7.33 -8.91
N ALA A 146 13.20 8.18 -8.48
CA ALA A 146 14.59 8.12 -8.96
C ALA A 146 15.30 6.80 -8.60
N MET A 147 14.95 6.16 -7.49
CA MET A 147 15.60 4.95 -7.00
C MET A 147 14.78 3.65 -7.12
N HIS A 148 13.46 3.74 -7.22
CA HIS A 148 12.58 2.57 -7.29
C HIS A 148 11.49 2.82 -8.32
N ARG A 149 11.46 2.00 -9.37
CA ARG A 149 10.40 2.12 -10.40
C ARG A 149 9.08 1.59 -9.84
N MET A 150 8.28 2.47 -9.26
CA MET A 150 6.91 2.17 -8.83
C MET A 150 5.91 2.55 -9.93
N SER A 151 4.81 1.84 -9.99
CA SER A 151 3.64 2.18 -10.79
C SER A 151 2.42 1.49 -10.19
N LEU A 152 1.27 2.12 -10.27
CA LEU A 152 0.03 1.53 -9.78
C LEU A 152 -0.31 0.20 -10.45
N VAL A 153 0.11 0.01 -11.69
CA VAL A 153 -0.26 -1.13 -12.54
C VAL A 153 0.84 -2.17 -12.72
N ILE A 154 1.90 -2.12 -11.95
CA ILE A 154 2.93 -3.16 -11.95
C ILE A 154 2.87 -3.97 -10.66
N PRO A 155 3.31 -5.25 -10.69
CA PRO A 155 3.45 -6.06 -9.50
C PRO A 155 4.38 -5.42 -8.47
N GLU A 156 3.96 -5.42 -7.22
CA GLU A 156 4.72 -4.87 -6.09
C GLU A 156 4.80 -5.87 -4.93
N GLU A 157 5.70 -5.59 -4.00
CA GLU A 157 5.98 -6.43 -2.85
C GLU A 157 4.79 -6.44 -1.88
N ASP A 158 4.53 -7.57 -1.26
CA ASP A 158 3.41 -7.79 -0.35
C ASP A 158 3.55 -7.02 0.97
N GLU A 159 4.76 -6.52 1.31
CA GLU A 159 4.97 -5.66 2.46
C GLU A 159 4.07 -4.42 2.46
N TYR A 160 3.75 -3.87 1.28
CA TYR A 160 2.84 -2.73 1.17
C TYR A 160 1.45 -3.03 1.75
N PHE A 161 1.04 -4.30 1.81
CA PHE A 161 -0.21 -4.71 2.42
C PHE A 161 -0.26 -4.42 3.93
N LEU A 162 0.89 -4.41 4.59
CA LEU A 162 1.02 -4.11 6.02
C LEU A 162 0.64 -2.66 6.36
N ILE A 163 0.49 -1.78 5.36
CA ILE A 163 0.00 -0.40 5.57
C ILE A 163 -1.40 -0.42 6.21
N HIS A 164 -2.26 -1.36 5.79
CA HIS A 164 -3.60 -1.54 6.34
C HIS A 164 -3.63 -2.16 7.75
N GLN A 165 -2.48 -2.50 8.28
CA GLN A 165 -2.32 -2.94 9.66
C GLN A 165 -1.60 -1.91 10.53
N GLY A 166 -1.20 -0.77 9.96
CA GLY A 166 -0.33 0.22 10.62
C GLY A 166 1.05 -0.36 10.97
N ALA A 167 1.54 -1.33 10.21
CA ALA A 167 2.69 -2.17 10.53
C ALA A 167 3.73 -2.26 9.40
N THR A 168 3.90 -1.20 8.60
CA THR A 168 4.90 -1.18 7.52
C THR A 168 6.10 -0.28 7.86
N ILE A 169 7.30 -0.73 7.48
CA ILE A 169 8.53 0.08 7.52
C ILE A 169 8.43 1.32 6.61
N ILE A 170 7.63 1.24 5.57
CA ILE A 170 7.40 2.32 4.61
C ILE A 170 6.79 3.55 5.29
N ALA A 171 5.97 3.36 6.34
CA ALA A 171 5.47 4.48 7.14
C ALA A 171 6.61 5.32 7.72
N GLY A 172 7.72 4.71 8.15
CA GLY A 172 8.91 5.41 8.62
C GLY A 172 9.59 6.26 7.54
N LEU A 173 9.60 5.79 6.30
CA LEU A 173 10.16 6.53 5.16
C LEU A 173 9.32 7.77 4.82
N PHE A 174 7.99 7.65 4.81
CA PHE A 174 7.08 8.77 4.56
C PHE A 174 7.16 9.84 5.65
N PHE A 175 7.36 9.45 6.89
CA PHE A 175 7.38 10.38 8.01
C PHE A 175 8.77 10.94 8.33
N GLY A 176 9.84 10.40 7.74
CA GLY A 176 11.20 10.91 7.93
C GLY A 176 11.78 10.66 9.33
N PHE A 177 11.30 9.63 10.05
CA PHE A 177 11.79 9.22 11.35
C PHE A 177 12.40 7.82 11.30
N PRO A 178 13.71 7.68 11.11
CA PRO A 178 14.36 6.37 11.07
C PRO A 178 14.10 5.53 12.34
N LYS A 179 14.05 6.18 13.52
CA LYS A 179 13.75 5.48 14.79
C LYS A 179 12.32 4.94 14.85
N ALA A 180 11.37 5.49 14.08
CA ALA A 180 10.02 4.97 14.02
C ALA A 180 9.93 3.62 13.29
N SER A 181 10.93 3.28 12.48
CA SER A 181 11.01 1.99 11.80
C SER A 181 11.66 0.88 12.67
N TYR A 182 12.29 1.21 13.80
CA TYR A 182 12.90 0.19 14.66
C TYR A 182 11.96 -0.94 15.08
N PRO A 183 10.67 -0.69 15.47
CA PRO A 183 9.76 -1.77 15.82
C PRO A 183 9.40 -2.71 14.65
N PHE A 184 9.75 -2.33 13.42
CA PHE A 184 9.50 -3.14 12.22
C PHE A 184 10.74 -3.89 11.74
N VAL A 185 11.93 -3.48 12.19
CA VAL A 185 13.22 -4.05 11.79
C VAL A 185 13.77 -4.95 12.87
N TYR A 186 13.60 -4.58 14.14
CA TYR A 186 14.05 -5.36 15.28
C TYR A 186 12.89 -6.14 15.87
N PHE A 187 12.98 -7.46 15.79
CA PHE A 187 12.01 -8.40 16.35
C PHE A 187 12.26 -8.71 17.82
N ASP A 188 13.07 -7.91 18.50
CA ASP A 188 13.30 -8.06 19.92
C ASP A 188 12.02 -7.71 20.68
N SER A 189 11.43 -8.77 21.21
CA SER A 189 10.20 -8.79 22.00
C SER A 189 10.39 -8.14 23.37
#